data_46a6ce195a23bf85b10bfacc6c7c987a
#
_entry.id   46a6ce195a23bf85b10bfacc6c7c987a
#
_cell.length_a   1.000
_cell.length_b   1.000
_cell.length_c   1.000
_cell.angle_alpha   90.00
_cell.angle_beta   90.00
_cell.angle_gamma   90.00
#
_symmetry.space_group_name_H-M   'P 1'
#
loop_
_entity.id
_entity.type
_entity.pdbx_description
1 polymer ?
#
loop_
_entity_poly.entity_id
_entity_poly.type
_entity_poly.pdbx_seq_one_letter_code
_entity_poly.pdbx_strand_id
1 'polypeptide(L)'
;PAPVCSACRSSMMVGANQIRFGSHEHRSSRAKDAQLYLPEGMKILPQIMKEAGYMTFNHGKTDYNFVWESDKVYSKVKLKGQADSWEILKKNQPFFIQFQTKGGKINTGKLSADRRTDPSKVAVPADYPQNDLYRKVVAQHCDAIRVDDDHIGKILASLKGSGLEENTIVVYLSDHGANHLVRHKQMPTEGGLHVPFMLMGPDKWVPKQGARKDLVSTLDLTATTLSWAGIKLPDWYEGRNLFAKDFEP
;
A
#
# COMPACT_ATOMS: atom_id res chain seq x y z
N PRO A 1 1.50 -5.47 9.91
CA PRO A 1 0.65 -5.15 11.07
C PRO A 1 -0.66 -5.93 11.07
N ALA A 2 -1.84 -5.25 11.18
CA ALA A 2 -3.12 -5.94 11.23
C ALA A 2 -3.63 -6.31 9.82
N PRO A 3 -4.28 -7.47 9.63
CA PRO A 3 -4.78 -7.89 8.32
C PRO A 3 -6.13 -7.22 7.98
N VAL A 4 -6.25 -5.91 8.26
CA VAL A 4 -7.47 -5.13 7.99
C VAL A 4 -7.16 -3.67 7.64
N CYS A 5 -7.92 -3.11 6.72
CA CYS A 5 -7.63 -1.84 6.06
C CYS A 5 -7.22 -0.69 6.99
N SER A 6 -8.12 -0.21 7.86
CA SER A 6 -7.85 1.01 8.63
C SER A 6 -6.72 0.82 9.64
N ALA A 7 -6.68 -0.29 10.34
CA ALA A 7 -5.61 -0.57 11.30
C ALA A 7 -4.24 -0.71 10.61
N CYS A 8 -4.15 -1.47 9.51
CA CYS A 8 -2.92 -1.60 8.74
C CYS A 8 -2.45 -0.26 8.16
N ARG A 9 -3.36 0.50 7.52
CA ARG A 9 -3.03 1.79 6.91
C ARG A 9 -2.61 2.84 7.94
N SER A 10 -3.25 2.83 9.10
CA SER A 10 -2.86 3.70 10.22
C SER A 10 -1.45 3.37 10.70
N SER A 11 -1.15 2.10 11.00
CA SER A 11 0.17 1.66 11.41
C SER A 11 1.23 1.99 10.36
N MET A 12 0.98 1.64 9.12
CA MET A 12 1.91 1.86 8.01
C MET A 12 2.25 3.35 7.86
N MET A 13 1.27 4.24 7.96
CA MET A 13 1.52 5.67 7.79
C MET A 13 2.13 6.33 9.03
N VAL A 14 1.84 5.84 10.22
CA VAL A 14 2.44 6.34 11.48
C VAL A 14 3.86 5.78 11.69
N GLY A 15 4.16 4.60 11.12
CA GLY A 15 5.43 3.91 11.34
C GLY A 15 5.52 3.19 12.69
N ALA A 16 4.39 2.97 13.36
CA ALA A 16 4.30 2.32 14.66
C ALA A 16 3.11 1.36 14.72
N ASN A 17 3.14 0.40 15.64
CA ASN A 17 2.04 -0.54 15.81
C ASN A 17 0.76 0.20 16.25
N GLN A 18 -0.35 -0.12 15.64
CA GLN A 18 -1.65 0.51 15.85
C GLN A 18 -2.15 0.45 17.31
N ILE A 19 -1.67 -0.49 18.09
CA ILE A 19 -2.03 -0.62 19.50
C ILE A 19 -1.48 0.57 20.31
N ARG A 20 -0.30 1.08 19.96
CA ARG A 20 0.34 2.21 20.66
C ARG A 20 -0.46 3.51 20.66
N PHE A 21 -1.28 3.70 19.63
CA PHE A 21 -2.10 4.91 19.47
C PHE A 21 -3.60 4.58 19.32
N GLY A 22 -4.05 3.42 19.79
CA GLY A 22 -5.46 3.04 19.91
C GLY A 22 -6.17 2.73 18.58
N SER A 23 -5.46 2.67 17.45
CA SER A 23 -6.05 2.56 16.10
C SER A 23 -6.21 1.12 15.61
N HIS A 24 -6.28 0.15 16.55
CA HIS A 24 -6.31 -1.29 16.25
C HIS A 24 -7.67 -1.83 15.83
N GLU A 25 -8.75 -1.17 16.22
CA GLU A 25 -10.10 -1.53 15.80
C GLU A 25 -10.46 -0.98 14.43
N HIS A 26 -11.16 -1.78 13.65
CA HIS A 26 -11.50 -1.39 12.28
C HIS A 26 -12.52 -0.25 12.25
N ARG A 27 -12.05 0.96 11.89
CA ARG A 27 -12.89 2.15 11.70
C ARG A 27 -13.61 2.64 12.96
N SER A 28 -13.12 2.34 14.14
CA SER A 28 -13.71 2.78 15.42
C SER A 28 -13.73 4.31 15.56
N SER A 29 -12.75 5.02 15.01
CA SER A 29 -12.64 6.50 15.10
C SER A 29 -13.62 7.26 14.20
N ARG A 30 -14.58 6.62 13.55
CA ARG A 30 -15.52 7.30 12.64
C ARG A 30 -16.72 7.92 13.34
N ALA A 31 -17.08 7.40 14.50
CA ALA A 31 -18.15 7.98 15.30
C ALA A 31 -17.70 9.31 15.94
N LYS A 32 -18.59 10.30 16.01
CA LYS A 32 -18.25 11.62 16.54
C LYS A 32 -17.88 11.62 18.02
N ASP A 33 -18.39 10.67 18.76
CA ASP A 33 -18.17 10.42 20.18
C ASP A 33 -17.01 9.48 20.49
N ALA A 34 -16.40 8.87 19.46
CA ALA A 34 -15.32 7.91 19.59
C ALA A 34 -14.09 8.27 18.70
N GLN A 35 -13.84 9.57 18.53
CA GLN A 35 -12.71 10.02 17.72
C GLN A 35 -11.37 9.76 18.42
N LEU A 36 -10.46 9.15 17.66
CA LEU A 36 -9.07 8.94 18.07
C LEU A 36 -8.19 10.04 17.50
N TYR A 37 -7.27 10.49 18.30
CA TYR A 37 -6.22 11.44 17.90
C TYR A 37 -4.86 10.78 18.09
N LEU A 38 -3.94 11.10 17.20
CA LEU A 38 -2.55 10.65 17.40
C LEU A 38 -1.98 11.30 18.67
N PRO A 39 -1.15 10.60 19.45
CA PRO A 39 -0.38 11.18 20.53
C PRO A 39 0.37 12.43 20.07
N GLU A 40 0.57 13.37 20.99
CA GLU A 40 1.31 14.60 20.72
C GLU A 40 2.69 14.31 20.11
N GLY A 41 3.02 15.06 19.07
CA GLY A 41 4.26 14.89 18.33
C GLY A 41 4.25 13.80 17.25
N MET A 42 3.35 12.82 17.31
CA MET A 42 3.23 11.80 16.26
C MET A 42 2.63 12.37 14.98
N LYS A 43 3.26 12.06 13.87
CA LYS A 43 2.85 12.48 12.52
C LYS A 43 2.83 11.28 11.57
N ILE A 44 2.05 11.40 10.51
CA ILE A 44 2.01 10.36 9.45
C ILE A 44 3.02 10.65 8.35
N LEU A 45 3.48 9.60 7.69
CA LEU A 45 4.50 9.66 6.63
C LEU A 45 4.27 10.80 5.63
N PRO A 46 3.11 10.95 4.97
CA PRO A 46 2.94 12.04 4.00
C PRO A 46 2.99 13.43 4.64
N GLN A 47 2.67 13.59 5.92
CA GLN A 47 2.85 14.86 6.62
C GLN A 47 4.34 15.16 6.83
N ILE A 48 5.13 14.19 7.27
CA ILE A 48 6.58 14.33 7.46
C ILE A 48 7.26 14.66 6.12
N MET A 49 6.88 13.94 5.06
CA MET A 49 7.38 14.20 3.71
C MET A 49 7.06 15.62 3.24
N LYS A 50 5.84 16.08 3.51
CA LYS A 50 5.41 17.44 3.15
C LYS A 50 6.20 18.52 3.91
N GLU A 51 6.41 18.33 5.21
CA GLU A 51 7.22 19.23 6.05
C GLU A 51 8.68 19.26 5.57
N ALA A 52 9.17 18.18 4.99
CA ALA A 52 10.48 18.10 4.36
C ALA A 52 10.55 18.68 2.91
N GLY A 53 9.47 19.31 2.45
CA GLY A 53 9.42 19.98 1.15
C GLY A 53 8.97 19.11 -0.03
N TYR A 54 8.52 17.88 0.22
CA TYR A 54 7.94 17.04 -0.83
C TYR A 54 6.52 17.50 -1.18
N MET A 55 6.18 17.49 -2.45
CA MET A 55 4.78 17.54 -2.85
C MET A 55 4.13 16.21 -2.51
N THR A 56 3.07 16.22 -1.70
CA THR A 56 2.39 15.01 -1.23
C THR A 56 0.99 14.90 -1.80
N PHE A 57 0.62 13.71 -2.26
CA PHE A 57 -0.69 13.45 -2.81
C PHE A 57 -1.15 12.00 -2.58
N ASN A 58 -2.47 11.80 -2.38
CA ASN A 58 -3.07 10.48 -2.34
C ASN A 58 -4.27 10.42 -3.29
N HIS A 59 -4.21 9.50 -4.24
CA HIS A 59 -5.28 9.24 -5.18
C HIS A 59 -6.14 8.09 -4.68
N GLY A 60 -7.20 8.43 -3.96
CA GLY A 60 -8.20 7.48 -3.50
C GLY A 60 -8.29 7.32 -1.98
N LYS A 61 -8.43 6.08 -1.55
CA LYS A 61 -8.74 5.74 -0.16
C LYS A 61 -7.58 6.04 0.80
N THR A 62 -7.83 6.77 1.88
CA THR A 62 -6.93 6.92 3.03
C THR A 62 -7.22 5.89 4.11
N ASP A 63 -8.44 5.89 4.63
CA ASP A 63 -8.97 4.96 5.65
C ASP A 63 -8.14 4.93 6.95
N TYR A 64 -7.53 6.08 7.31
CA TYR A 64 -6.84 6.21 8.59
C TYR A 64 -7.85 6.19 9.74
N ASN A 65 -7.54 5.48 10.81
CA ASN A 65 -8.44 5.32 11.96
C ASN A 65 -8.12 6.29 13.09
N PHE A 66 -7.88 7.55 12.74
CA PHE A 66 -7.69 8.68 13.65
C PHE A 66 -8.08 9.98 12.93
N VAL A 67 -8.28 11.04 13.70
CA VAL A 67 -8.54 12.37 13.15
C VAL A 67 -7.26 12.94 12.56
N TRP A 68 -7.33 13.46 11.37
CA TRP A 68 -6.21 14.07 10.65
C TRP A 68 -6.71 15.23 9.76
N GLU A 69 -5.83 16.17 9.47
CA GLU A 69 -6.15 17.35 8.68
C GLU A 69 -5.55 17.26 7.29
N SER A 70 -6.40 17.27 6.27
CA SER A 70 -5.99 17.12 4.88
C SER A 70 -4.91 18.13 4.47
N ASP A 71 -5.06 19.38 4.89
CA ASP A 71 -4.15 20.46 4.54
C ASP A 71 -2.77 20.33 5.18
N LYS A 72 -2.66 19.64 6.31
CA LYS A 72 -1.36 19.33 6.94
C LYS A 72 -0.67 18.17 6.27
N VAL A 73 -1.44 17.22 5.74
CA VAL A 73 -0.94 15.94 5.21
C VAL A 73 -0.66 16.00 3.72
N TYR A 74 -1.58 16.55 2.93
CA TYR A 74 -1.49 16.58 1.48
C TYR A 74 -1.37 17.98 0.90
N SER A 75 -0.68 18.09 -0.21
CA SER A 75 -0.57 19.34 -0.98
C SER A 75 -1.90 19.68 -1.65
N LYS A 76 -2.23 20.97 -1.72
CA LYS A 76 -3.45 21.47 -2.38
C LYS A 76 -3.30 21.44 -3.91
N VAL A 77 -3.26 20.26 -4.50
CA VAL A 77 -3.11 20.04 -5.95
C VAL A 77 -4.34 19.30 -6.47
N LYS A 78 -4.98 19.84 -7.50
CA LYS A 78 -6.06 19.14 -8.20
C LYS A 78 -5.47 18.32 -9.34
N LEU A 79 -5.33 17.03 -9.14
CA LEU A 79 -4.95 16.10 -10.20
C LEU A 79 -6.23 15.59 -10.88
N LYS A 80 -6.46 16.00 -12.11
CA LYS A 80 -7.67 15.66 -12.88
C LYS A 80 -7.63 14.28 -13.54
N GLY A 81 -6.54 13.55 -13.41
CA GLY A 81 -6.33 12.23 -14.01
C GLY A 81 -4.88 11.83 -14.00
N GLN A 82 -4.56 10.63 -14.48
CA GLN A 82 -3.19 10.14 -14.46
C GLN A 82 -2.27 10.95 -15.37
N ALA A 83 -2.71 11.32 -16.56
CA ALA A 83 -1.87 12.04 -17.54
C ALA A 83 -1.48 13.43 -17.04
N ASP A 84 -2.45 14.24 -16.57
CA ASP A 84 -2.17 15.59 -16.05
C ASP A 84 -1.32 15.55 -14.75
N SER A 85 -1.42 14.44 -14.01
CA SER A 85 -0.69 14.24 -12.77
C SER A 85 0.82 14.24 -12.99
N TRP A 86 1.30 13.57 -14.03
CA TRP A 86 2.74 13.43 -14.27
C TRP A 86 3.41 14.76 -14.64
N GLU A 87 2.75 15.62 -15.39
CA GLU A 87 3.27 16.97 -15.71
C GLU A 87 3.33 17.84 -14.44
N ILE A 88 2.36 17.73 -13.56
CA ILE A 88 2.36 18.44 -12.28
C ILE A 88 3.48 17.91 -11.38
N LEU A 89 3.63 16.57 -11.30
CA LEU A 89 4.70 15.94 -10.53
C LEU A 89 6.07 16.33 -11.01
N LYS A 90 6.27 16.40 -12.33
CA LYS A 90 7.55 16.82 -12.95
C LYS A 90 7.95 18.23 -12.55
N LYS A 91 6.97 19.14 -12.42
CA LYS A 91 7.19 20.54 -12.03
C LYS A 91 7.34 20.72 -10.51
N ASN A 92 6.93 19.75 -9.71
CA ASN A 92 6.88 19.86 -8.26
C ASN A 92 7.68 18.71 -7.58
N GLN A 93 8.93 18.53 -8.00
CA GLN A 93 9.84 17.59 -7.35
C GLN A 93 10.50 18.25 -6.12
N PRO A 94 10.85 17.47 -5.10
CA PRO A 94 10.55 16.04 -4.96
C PRO A 94 9.07 15.78 -4.61
N PHE A 95 8.57 14.58 -4.90
CA PHE A 95 7.19 14.23 -4.60
C PHE A 95 7.07 12.88 -3.87
N PHE A 96 5.99 12.76 -3.09
CA PHE A 96 5.51 11.52 -2.50
C PHE A 96 4.04 11.33 -2.88
N ILE A 97 3.73 10.30 -3.63
CA ILE A 97 2.38 10.05 -4.15
C ILE A 97 1.92 8.63 -3.84
N GLN A 98 0.64 8.48 -3.52
CA GLN A 98 0.02 7.19 -3.29
C GLN A 98 -1.11 6.97 -4.29
N PHE A 99 -1.04 5.89 -5.06
CA PHE A 99 -2.15 5.40 -5.89
C PHE A 99 -2.84 4.25 -5.16
N GLN A 100 -4.16 4.36 -5.00
CA GLN A 100 -4.95 3.34 -4.32
C GLN A 100 -5.69 2.51 -5.37
N THR A 101 -5.30 1.26 -5.54
CA THR A 101 -6.01 0.33 -6.39
C THR A 101 -7.09 -0.43 -5.61
N LYS A 102 -7.98 -1.12 -6.30
CA LYS A 102 -9.04 -1.90 -5.67
C LYS A 102 -8.62 -3.34 -5.35
N GLY A 103 -7.51 -3.81 -5.95
CA GLY A 103 -7.03 -5.17 -5.79
C GLY A 103 -8.12 -6.20 -6.06
N GLY A 104 -8.21 -7.23 -5.24
CA GLY A 104 -9.21 -8.29 -5.35
C GLY A 104 -10.68 -7.86 -5.26
N LYS A 105 -10.98 -6.56 -5.05
CA LYS A 105 -12.35 -5.99 -5.06
C LYS A 105 -12.73 -5.37 -6.41
N ILE A 106 -11.86 -5.40 -7.38
CA ILE A 106 -12.12 -4.77 -8.67
C ILE A 106 -13.24 -5.51 -9.40
N ASN A 107 -14.04 -4.75 -10.17
CA ASN A 107 -15.09 -5.35 -10.99
C ASN A 107 -14.46 -6.01 -12.23
N THR A 108 -14.68 -7.30 -12.38
CA THR A 108 -14.18 -8.11 -13.50
C THR A 108 -15.13 -8.18 -14.70
N GLY A 109 -16.27 -7.50 -14.65
CA GLY A 109 -17.31 -7.59 -15.67
C GLY A 109 -16.87 -7.21 -17.09
N LYS A 110 -15.84 -6.36 -17.18
CA LYS A 110 -15.26 -5.93 -18.46
C LYS A 110 -14.12 -6.81 -18.97
N LEU A 111 -13.72 -7.83 -18.20
CA LEU A 111 -12.70 -8.77 -18.66
C LEU A 111 -13.27 -9.66 -19.76
N SER A 112 -12.59 -9.72 -20.91
CA SER A 112 -13.01 -10.54 -22.04
C SER A 112 -12.97 -12.04 -21.71
N ALA A 113 -13.78 -12.83 -22.40
CA ALA A 113 -13.94 -14.26 -22.09
C ALA A 113 -12.62 -15.05 -22.20
N ASP A 114 -11.79 -14.72 -23.18
CA ASP A 114 -10.47 -15.33 -23.41
C ASP A 114 -9.45 -15.02 -22.32
N ARG A 115 -9.66 -13.95 -21.57
CA ARG A 115 -8.83 -13.53 -20.44
C ARG A 115 -9.34 -14.04 -19.10
N ARG A 116 -10.51 -14.66 -19.03
CA ARG A 116 -11.05 -15.20 -17.78
C ARG A 116 -10.33 -16.45 -17.35
N THR A 117 -10.14 -16.56 -16.05
CA THR A 117 -9.55 -17.76 -15.46
C THR A 117 -10.54 -18.92 -15.49
N ASP A 118 -10.13 -20.06 -16.05
CA ASP A 118 -10.91 -21.28 -16.04
C ASP A 118 -10.95 -21.85 -14.61
N PRO A 119 -12.14 -21.96 -13.98
CA PRO A 119 -12.26 -22.48 -12.62
C PRO A 119 -11.75 -23.94 -12.47
N SER A 120 -11.76 -24.72 -13.55
CA SER A 120 -11.26 -26.10 -13.50
C SER A 120 -9.73 -26.20 -13.36
N LYS A 121 -9.02 -25.12 -13.69
CA LYS A 121 -7.55 -25.05 -13.70
C LYS A 121 -6.95 -24.36 -12.48
N VAL A 122 -7.78 -23.84 -11.57
CA VAL A 122 -7.25 -23.18 -10.37
C VAL A 122 -6.95 -24.19 -9.26
N ALA A 123 -5.84 -23.98 -8.57
CA ALA A 123 -5.54 -24.67 -7.33
C ALA A 123 -6.33 -24.02 -6.18
N VAL A 124 -7.23 -24.78 -5.56
CA VAL A 124 -7.88 -24.38 -4.33
C VAL A 124 -6.97 -24.79 -3.16
N PRO A 125 -6.67 -23.90 -2.19
CA PRO A 125 -5.86 -24.28 -1.03
C PRO A 125 -6.39 -25.54 -0.35
N ALA A 126 -5.51 -26.39 0.14
CA ALA A 126 -5.88 -27.72 0.67
C ALA A 126 -6.83 -27.67 1.88
N ASP A 127 -6.76 -26.58 2.64
CA ASP A 127 -7.61 -26.30 3.81
C ASP A 127 -8.99 -25.71 3.44
N TYR A 128 -9.28 -25.53 2.16
CA TYR A 128 -10.58 -25.08 1.65
C TYR A 128 -11.42 -26.25 1.16
N PRO A 129 -12.77 -26.14 1.17
CA PRO A 129 -13.61 -27.11 0.51
C PRO A 129 -13.28 -27.29 -0.97
N GLN A 130 -12.99 -28.51 -1.39
CA GLN A 130 -12.55 -28.84 -2.76
C GLN A 130 -13.77 -29.03 -3.68
N ASN A 131 -14.52 -27.96 -3.94
CA ASN A 131 -15.74 -27.97 -4.74
C ASN A 131 -15.76 -26.86 -5.80
N ASP A 132 -16.74 -26.90 -6.70
CA ASP A 132 -16.86 -25.96 -7.81
C ASP A 132 -17.13 -24.51 -7.37
N LEU A 133 -17.80 -24.32 -6.22
CA LEU A 133 -18.03 -22.99 -5.70
C LEU A 133 -16.70 -22.31 -5.35
N TYR A 134 -15.83 -22.99 -4.61
CA TYR A 134 -14.53 -22.43 -4.23
C TYR A 134 -13.60 -22.27 -5.45
N ARG A 135 -13.66 -23.17 -6.42
CA ARG A 135 -12.95 -23.00 -7.70
C ARG A 135 -13.36 -21.71 -8.40
N LYS A 136 -14.66 -21.44 -8.49
CA LYS A 136 -15.19 -20.19 -9.08
C LYS A 136 -14.75 -18.96 -8.29
N VAL A 137 -14.76 -18.99 -6.96
CA VAL A 137 -14.31 -17.87 -6.11
C VAL A 137 -12.83 -17.59 -6.31
N VAL A 138 -11.98 -18.61 -6.35
CA VAL A 138 -10.55 -18.46 -6.60
C VAL A 138 -10.29 -17.93 -8.01
N ALA A 139 -10.98 -18.46 -9.03
CA ALA A 139 -10.87 -17.97 -10.40
C ALA A 139 -11.27 -16.49 -10.51
N GLN A 140 -12.36 -16.09 -9.87
CA GLN A 140 -12.81 -14.69 -9.83
C GLN A 140 -11.78 -13.79 -9.13
N HIS A 141 -11.12 -14.27 -8.09
CA HIS A 141 -10.02 -13.53 -7.45
C HIS A 141 -8.83 -13.35 -8.39
N CYS A 142 -8.43 -14.40 -9.11
CA CYS A 142 -7.38 -14.30 -10.13
C CYS A 142 -7.74 -13.28 -11.23
N ASP A 143 -9.00 -13.28 -11.68
CA ASP A 143 -9.50 -12.31 -12.65
C ASP A 143 -9.42 -10.88 -12.12
N ALA A 144 -9.77 -10.66 -10.85
CA ALA A 144 -9.67 -9.34 -10.21
C ALA A 144 -8.23 -8.85 -10.14
N ILE A 145 -7.29 -9.72 -9.78
CA ILE A 145 -5.85 -9.39 -9.77
C ILE A 145 -5.36 -9.05 -11.17
N ARG A 146 -5.79 -9.78 -12.21
CA ARG A 146 -5.43 -9.50 -13.60
C ARG A 146 -5.88 -8.12 -14.06
N VAL A 147 -7.09 -7.71 -13.67
CA VAL A 147 -7.59 -6.36 -13.97
C VAL A 147 -6.81 -5.29 -13.19
N ASP A 148 -6.42 -5.58 -11.97
CA ASP A 148 -5.60 -4.67 -11.15
C ASP A 148 -4.18 -4.54 -11.72
N ASP A 149 -3.59 -5.62 -12.19
CA ASP A 149 -2.30 -5.65 -12.88
C ASP A 149 -2.30 -4.78 -14.15
N ASP A 150 -3.34 -4.88 -14.99
CA ASP A 150 -3.54 -3.99 -16.13
C ASP A 150 -3.58 -2.50 -15.72
N HIS A 151 -4.18 -2.21 -14.58
CA HIS A 151 -4.26 -0.84 -14.05
C HIS A 151 -2.87 -0.34 -13.59
N ILE A 152 -2.16 -1.17 -12.86
CA ILE A 152 -0.79 -0.87 -12.42
C ILE A 152 0.14 -0.70 -13.62
N GLY A 153 0.04 -1.58 -14.61
CA GLY A 153 0.79 -1.48 -15.86
C GLY A 153 0.60 -0.12 -16.56
N LYS A 154 -0.62 0.43 -16.55
CA LYS A 154 -0.88 1.78 -17.09
C LYS A 154 -0.23 2.89 -16.26
N ILE A 155 -0.21 2.77 -14.95
CA ILE A 155 0.47 3.73 -14.06
C ILE A 155 1.97 3.71 -14.35
N LEU A 156 2.59 2.53 -14.43
CA LEU A 156 4.02 2.38 -14.70
C LEU A 156 4.39 2.89 -16.11
N ALA A 157 3.58 2.59 -17.12
CA ALA A 157 3.77 3.10 -18.47
C ALA A 157 3.70 4.64 -18.51
N SER A 158 2.78 5.23 -17.75
CA SER A 158 2.66 6.69 -17.63
C SER A 158 3.85 7.32 -16.90
N LEU A 159 4.36 6.68 -15.84
CA LEU A 159 5.58 7.09 -15.15
C LEU A 159 6.77 7.09 -16.13
N LYS A 160 6.95 6.00 -16.87
CA LYS A 160 8.02 5.90 -17.88
C LYS A 160 7.86 6.96 -18.97
N GLY A 161 6.65 7.12 -19.51
CA GLY A 161 6.36 8.14 -20.54
C GLY A 161 6.57 9.58 -20.08
N SER A 162 6.48 9.85 -18.78
CA SER A 162 6.78 11.17 -18.22
C SER A 162 8.30 11.47 -18.09
N GLY A 163 9.15 10.46 -18.22
CA GLY A 163 10.60 10.58 -18.02
C GLY A 163 11.02 10.66 -16.54
N LEU A 164 10.13 10.34 -15.61
CA LEU A 164 10.41 10.38 -14.17
C LEU A 164 10.89 9.03 -13.60
N GLU A 165 10.82 7.95 -14.39
CA GLU A 165 11.15 6.57 -13.95
C GLU A 165 12.53 6.48 -13.34
N GLU A 166 13.55 7.09 -13.98
CA GLU A 166 14.96 7.06 -13.57
C GLU A 166 15.25 7.85 -12.28
N ASN A 167 14.24 8.53 -11.73
CA ASN A 167 14.34 9.29 -10.48
C ASN A 167 13.17 9.00 -9.51
N THR A 168 12.54 7.85 -9.66
CA THR A 168 11.38 7.48 -8.85
C THR A 168 11.54 6.07 -8.30
N ILE A 169 11.32 5.93 -6.99
CA ILE A 169 11.16 4.63 -6.33
C ILE A 169 9.68 4.29 -6.33
N VAL A 170 9.33 3.11 -6.80
CA VAL A 170 7.97 2.59 -6.81
C VAL A 170 7.85 1.46 -5.80
N VAL A 171 6.84 1.54 -4.96
CA VAL A 171 6.47 0.49 -4.01
C VAL A 171 5.09 -0.02 -4.36
N TYR A 172 4.96 -1.31 -4.57
CA TYR A 172 3.67 -1.99 -4.67
C TYR A 172 3.46 -2.92 -3.50
N LEU A 173 2.35 -2.77 -2.80
CA LEU A 173 1.99 -3.63 -1.68
C LEU A 173 0.48 -3.75 -1.52
N SER A 174 0.04 -4.77 -0.77
CA SER A 174 -1.34 -4.84 -0.26
C SER A 174 -1.39 -4.52 1.23
N ASP A 175 -2.47 -3.88 1.67
CA ASP A 175 -2.71 -3.57 3.08
C ASP A 175 -3.19 -4.79 3.89
N HIS A 176 -3.70 -5.83 3.23
CA HIS A 176 -4.11 -7.12 3.82
C HIS A 176 -4.40 -8.14 2.71
N GLY A 177 -4.59 -9.39 3.08
CA GLY A 177 -4.97 -10.46 2.16
C GLY A 177 -6.34 -10.29 1.52
N ALA A 178 -6.70 -11.23 0.67
CA ALA A 178 -7.91 -11.19 -0.16
C ALA A 178 -9.21 -11.01 0.64
N ASN A 179 -10.17 -10.26 0.07
CA ASN A 179 -11.44 -10.00 0.74
C ASN A 179 -12.44 -11.17 0.74
N HIS A 180 -12.37 -11.98 -0.30
CA HIS A 180 -13.39 -13.00 -0.60
C HIS A 180 -12.86 -14.42 -0.45
N LEU A 181 -11.62 -14.56 0.00
CA LEU A 181 -11.04 -15.86 0.32
C LEU A 181 -11.12 -16.10 1.83
N VAL A 182 -11.35 -17.36 2.19
CA VAL A 182 -11.43 -17.79 3.58
C VAL A 182 -10.07 -17.62 4.25
N ARG A 183 -10.06 -17.23 5.54
CA ARG A 183 -8.84 -17.08 6.34
C ARG A 183 -7.81 -16.08 5.76
N HIS A 184 -8.31 -15.04 5.07
CA HIS A 184 -7.47 -13.95 4.55
C HIS A 184 -7.75 -12.66 5.33
N LYS A 185 -8.45 -11.71 4.74
CA LYS A 185 -8.73 -10.44 5.42
C LYS A 185 -9.38 -10.65 6.80
N GLN A 186 -8.95 -9.85 7.79
CA GLN A 186 -9.37 -9.90 9.20
C GLN A 186 -8.90 -11.13 9.98
N MET A 187 -8.12 -12.00 9.37
CA MET A 187 -7.61 -13.20 10.03
C MET A 187 -6.08 -13.13 10.12
N PRO A 188 -5.49 -13.36 11.30
CA PRO A 188 -4.04 -13.37 11.49
C PRO A 188 -3.43 -14.70 11.02
N THR A 189 -3.70 -15.04 9.78
CA THR A 189 -3.21 -16.25 9.09
C THR A 189 -2.28 -15.85 7.96
N GLU A 190 -1.58 -16.81 7.39
CA GLU A 190 -0.71 -16.61 6.23
C GLU A 190 -1.44 -15.85 5.10
N GLY A 191 -2.66 -16.27 4.76
CA GLY A 191 -3.48 -15.59 3.75
C GLY A 191 -3.86 -14.14 4.09
N GLY A 192 -3.89 -13.77 5.36
CA GLY A 192 -4.20 -12.42 5.81
C GLY A 192 -2.98 -11.50 5.92
N LEU A 193 -1.83 -12.04 6.29
CA LEU A 193 -0.62 -11.30 6.66
C LEU A 193 0.47 -11.33 5.59
N HIS A 194 0.63 -12.43 4.85
CA HIS A 194 1.60 -12.57 3.79
C HIS A 194 1.08 -11.89 2.51
N VAL A 195 1.33 -10.61 2.41
CA VAL A 195 0.87 -9.76 1.32
C VAL A 195 1.97 -9.50 0.29
N PRO A 196 1.63 -9.21 -0.97
CA PRO A 196 2.61 -8.73 -1.94
C PRO A 196 3.34 -7.48 -1.43
N PHE A 197 4.67 -7.48 -1.59
CA PHE A 197 5.52 -6.34 -1.29
C PHE A 197 6.65 -6.30 -2.32
N MET A 198 6.61 -5.35 -3.24
CA MET A 198 7.55 -5.25 -4.35
C MET A 198 8.12 -3.83 -4.43
N LEU A 199 9.40 -3.75 -4.74
CA LEU A 199 10.13 -2.50 -4.89
C LEU A 199 10.75 -2.42 -6.28
N MET A 200 10.68 -1.26 -6.90
CA MET A 200 11.32 -0.94 -8.15
C MET A 200 11.89 0.48 -8.08
N GLY A 201 13.04 0.70 -8.67
CA GLY A 201 13.66 2.02 -8.71
C GLY A 201 15.10 1.97 -9.20
N PRO A 202 15.78 3.13 -9.28
CA PRO A 202 17.20 3.21 -9.64
C PRO A 202 18.09 2.41 -8.69
N ASP A 203 19.09 1.72 -9.23
CA ASP A 203 19.99 0.81 -8.49
C ASP A 203 20.68 1.47 -7.29
N LYS A 204 20.90 2.78 -7.33
CA LYS A 204 21.49 3.55 -6.22
C LYS A 204 20.63 3.57 -4.95
N TRP A 205 19.31 3.36 -5.06
CA TRP A 205 18.36 3.34 -3.93
C TRP A 205 17.73 1.97 -3.72
N VAL A 206 17.49 1.25 -4.81
CA VAL A 206 16.87 -0.08 -4.80
C VAL A 206 17.75 -1.02 -5.61
N PRO A 207 18.82 -1.58 -5.00
CA PRO A 207 19.70 -2.52 -5.68
C PRO A 207 18.90 -3.74 -6.19
N LYS A 208 19.19 -4.21 -7.40
CA LYS A 208 18.57 -5.38 -7.99
C LYS A 208 18.99 -6.64 -7.26
N GLN A 209 18.11 -7.16 -6.43
CA GLN A 209 18.39 -8.34 -5.58
C GLN A 209 17.48 -9.55 -5.91
N GLY A 210 16.49 -9.38 -6.79
CA GLY A 210 15.47 -10.40 -7.01
C GLY A 210 14.58 -10.62 -5.78
N ALA A 211 14.14 -11.85 -5.54
CA ALA A 211 13.29 -12.17 -4.41
C ALA A 211 14.12 -12.27 -3.11
N ARG A 212 13.74 -11.49 -2.11
CA ARG A 212 14.27 -11.59 -0.74
C ARG A 212 13.40 -12.53 0.08
N LYS A 213 14.01 -13.24 1.02
CA LYS A 213 13.33 -14.15 1.95
C LYS A 213 13.19 -13.58 3.36
N ASP A 214 13.61 -12.34 3.54
CA ASP A 214 13.57 -11.68 4.84
C ASP A 214 12.15 -11.50 5.34
N LEU A 215 11.96 -11.62 6.63
CA LEU A 215 10.71 -11.26 7.27
C LEU A 215 10.63 -9.73 7.39
N VAL A 216 9.73 -9.14 6.63
CA VAL A 216 9.52 -7.69 6.59
C VAL A 216 8.10 -7.32 7.03
N SER A 217 7.96 -6.13 7.57
CA SER A 217 6.67 -5.56 7.98
C SER A 217 6.32 -4.36 7.11
N THR A 218 5.04 -4.06 6.97
CA THR A 218 4.60 -2.81 6.32
C THR A 218 5.04 -1.56 7.11
N LEU A 219 5.45 -1.68 8.37
CA LEU A 219 6.10 -0.61 9.14
C LEU A 219 7.48 -0.26 8.58
N ASP A 220 8.20 -1.25 8.07
CA ASP A 220 9.54 -1.06 7.49
C ASP A 220 9.50 -0.19 6.24
N LEU A 221 8.37 -0.19 5.50
CA LEU A 221 8.18 0.71 4.37
C LEU A 221 8.35 2.17 4.74
N THR A 222 7.71 2.59 5.83
CA THR A 222 7.72 4.00 6.24
C THR A 222 9.11 4.43 6.69
N ALA A 223 9.79 3.60 7.49
CA ALA A 223 11.17 3.84 7.90
C ALA A 223 12.12 3.87 6.70
N THR A 224 11.96 2.95 5.76
CA THR A 224 12.74 2.91 4.52
C THR A 224 12.50 4.15 3.64
N THR A 225 11.23 4.59 3.52
CA THR A 225 10.87 5.78 2.74
C THR A 225 11.52 7.05 3.30
N LEU A 226 11.49 7.23 4.61
CA LEU A 226 12.15 8.38 5.25
C LEU A 226 13.67 8.33 5.07
N SER A 227 14.25 7.13 5.18
CA SER A 227 15.70 6.94 4.97
C SER A 227 16.11 7.28 3.54
N TRP A 228 15.35 6.88 2.52
CA TRP A 228 15.60 7.28 1.12
C TRP A 228 15.50 8.80 0.90
N ALA A 229 14.60 9.45 1.64
CA ALA A 229 14.47 10.91 1.61
C ALA A 229 15.54 11.67 2.42
N GLY A 230 16.42 10.96 3.13
CA GLY A 230 17.42 11.56 4.02
C GLY A 230 16.81 12.21 5.27
N ILE A 231 15.60 11.81 5.64
CA ILE A 231 14.87 12.31 6.80
C ILE A 231 15.17 11.43 8.01
N LYS A 232 15.54 12.05 9.13
CA LYS A 232 15.77 11.33 10.39
C LYS A 232 14.48 10.64 10.82
N LEU A 233 14.59 9.36 11.20
CA LEU A 233 13.47 8.62 11.76
C LEU A 233 13.04 9.22 13.10
N PRO A 234 11.73 9.50 13.27
CA PRO A 234 11.21 9.88 14.57
C PRO A 234 11.35 8.78 15.62
N ASP A 235 11.46 9.16 16.90
CA ASP A 235 11.75 8.22 17.99
C ASP A 235 10.61 7.21 18.26
N TRP A 236 9.40 7.47 17.77
CA TRP A 236 8.27 6.53 17.90
C TRP A 236 8.22 5.44 16.82
N TYR A 237 9.11 5.50 15.79
CA TYR A 237 9.12 4.52 14.71
C TYR A 237 9.57 3.14 15.21
N GLU A 238 8.83 2.11 14.78
CA GLU A 238 9.11 0.70 15.08
C GLU A 238 9.58 -0.07 13.85
N GLY A 239 9.40 0.50 12.65
CA GLY A 239 9.88 -0.08 11.41
C GLY A 239 11.39 0.14 11.22
N ARG A 240 12.00 -0.72 10.40
CA ARG A 240 13.43 -0.72 10.10
C ARG A 240 13.67 -0.30 8.65
N ASN A 241 14.82 0.30 8.37
CA ASN A 241 15.21 0.55 6.99
C ASN A 241 15.66 -0.76 6.32
N LEU A 242 14.92 -1.22 5.34
CA LEU A 242 15.16 -2.48 4.60
C LEU A 242 16.52 -2.53 3.86
N PHE A 243 17.18 -1.40 3.69
CA PHE A 243 18.46 -1.25 2.99
C PHE A 243 19.57 -0.74 3.91
N ALA A 244 19.35 -0.72 5.22
CA ALA A 244 20.41 -0.44 6.17
C ALA A 244 21.46 -1.54 6.13
N LYS A 245 22.74 -1.17 6.36
CA LYS A 245 23.86 -2.14 6.36
C LYS A 245 23.75 -3.17 7.48
N ASP A 246 23.10 -2.79 8.56
CA ASP A 246 22.86 -3.55 9.77
C ASP A 246 21.40 -4.09 9.84
N PHE A 247 20.72 -4.18 8.69
CA PHE A 247 19.38 -4.75 8.66
C PHE A 247 19.43 -6.23 9.00
N GLU A 248 18.82 -6.59 10.13
CA GLU A 248 18.56 -7.97 10.55
C GLU A 248 17.06 -8.26 10.35
N PRO A 249 16.70 -9.34 9.59
CA PRO A 249 15.32 -9.72 9.30
C PRO A 249 14.50 -10.10 10.53
#